data_9f5b23cf13169feb57963d07e4e52eb0
#
_entry.id   9f5b23cf13169feb57963d07e4e52eb0
#
_cell.length_a   1.000
_cell.length_b   1.000
_cell.length_c   1.000
_cell.angle_alpha   90.00
_cell.angle_beta   90.00
_cell.angle_gamma   90.00
#
_symmetry.space_group_name_H-M   'P 1'
#
loop_
_entity.id
_entity.type
_entity.pdbx_description
1 polymer ?
#
loop_
_entity_poly.entity_id
_entity_poly.type
_entity_poly.pdbx_seq_one_letter_code
_entity_poly.pdbx_strand_id
1 'polypeptide(L)'
;MEEPRKDSPAEENIPKFRGLYRHVKISVKALDWTIAVCVAVILIVFAFELRSPGFTVTFDSRGGSDVASQQQMYGEELELPEPPTREGYTFTGWYKDYACELPWDAQTDQIETDVTVYAGWEKIE
;
A
#
# COMPACT_ATOMS: atom_id res chain seq x y z
N MET A 1 -67.10 -19.60 -32.51
CA MET A 1 -66.51 -18.67 -31.57
C MET A 1 -65.44 -19.39 -30.77
N GLU A 2 -64.26 -19.13 -31.09
CA GLU A 2 -63.13 -19.70 -30.35
C GLU A 2 -62.75 -18.77 -29.20
N GLU A 3 -62.79 -19.30 -27.99
CA GLU A 3 -62.26 -18.57 -26.84
C GLU A 3 -60.75 -18.40 -26.99
N PRO A 4 -60.22 -17.21 -26.68
CA PRO A 4 -58.81 -17.04 -26.69
C PRO A 4 -58.18 -17.94 -25.62
N ARG A 5 -57.37 -18.88 -26.05
CA ARG A 5 -56.62 -19.76 -25.15
C ARG A 5 -55.73 -18.93 -24.28
N LYS A 6 -56.04 -18.93 -23.03
CA LYS A 6 -55.21 -18.34 -21.96
C LYS A 6 -54.03 -19.20 -21.58
N ASP A 7 -53.61 -20.06 -22.46
CA ASP A 7 -52.46 -20.90 -22.18
C ASP A 7 -51.22 -20.23 -22.75
N SER A 8 -50.72 -19.30 -21.97
CA SER A 8 -49.40 -18.77 -22.19
C SER A 8 -48.40 -19.72 -21.51
N PRO A 9 -47.65 -20.53 -22.27
CA PRO A 9 -46.74 -21.51 -21.69
C PRO A 9 -45.52 -20.88 -21.05
N ALA A 10 -45.42 -19.56 -21.05
CA ALA A 10 -44.28 -18.85 -20.51
C ALA A 10 -44.35 -18.65 -18.97
N GLU A 11 -45.52 -18.87 -18.36
CA GLU A 11 -45.66 -18.62 -16.93
C GLU A 11 -45.40 -19.84 -16.05
N GLU A 12 -45.35 -21.02 -16.64
CA GLU A 12 -45.31 -22.27 -15.90
C GLU A 12 -43.90 -22.73 -15.51
N ASN A 13 -42.86 -22.11 -16.07
CA ASN A 13 -41.50 -22.57 -15.90
C ASN A 13 -40.55 -21.58 -15.22
N ILE A 14 -41.10 -20.56 -14.57
CA ILE A 14 -40.28 -19.71 -13.74
C ILE A 14 -40.10 -20.44 -12.39
N PRO A 15 -38.90 -20.93 -12.07
CA PRO A 15 -38.68 -21.50 -10.76
C PRO A 15 -38.95 -20.42 -9.72
N LYS A 16 -40.04 -20.63 -9.00
CA LYS A 16 -40.36 -19.76 -7.87
C LYS A 16 -39.28 -19.97 -6.82
N PHE A 17 -38.17 -19.25 -6.92
CA PHE A 17 -37.13 -19.21 -5.89
C PHE A 17 -37.65 -18.59 -4.57
N ARG A 18 -38.92 -18.70 -4.33
CA ARG A 18 -39.57 -18.20 -3.10
C ARG A 18 -39.20 -18.98 -1.83
N GLY A 19 -38.51 -20.12 -2.00
CA GLY A 19 -38.24 -21.00 -0.89
C GLY A 19 -37.02 -20.68 -0.03
N LEU A 20 -35.99 -20.07 -0.66
CA LEU A 20 -34.73 -19.86 0.01
C LEU A 20 -34.75 -18.72 1.05
N TYR A 21 -35.60 -17.73 0.83
CA TYR A 21 -35.65 -16.54 1.68
C TYR A 21 -36.84 -16.53 2.67
N ARG A 22 -37.62 -17.62 2.72
CA ARG A 22 -38.85 -17.68 3.55
C ARG A 22 -38.55 -17.62 5.05
N HIS A 23 -37.36 -17.93 5.47
CA HIS A 23 -37.00 -17.99 6.88
C HIS A 23 -36.16 -16.78 7.33
N VAL A 24 -35.81 -15.90 6.43
CA VAL A 24 -35.02 -14.71 6.77
C VAL A 24 -35.96 -13.55 7.02
N LYS A 25 -36.44 -13.47 8.27
CA LYS A 25 -37.18 -12.30 8.75
C LYS A 25 -36.20 -11.22 9.20
N ILE A 26 -35.33 -10.78 8.31
CA ILE A 26 -34.47 -9.64 8.61
C ILE A 26 -35.30 -8.39 8.40
N SER A 27 -35.48 -7.64 9.47
CA SER A 27 -36.07 -6.31 9.39
C SER A 27 -35.25 -5.44 8.45
N VAL A 28 -35.88 -4.70 7.55
CA VAL A 28 -35.21 -3.78 6.61
C VAL A 28 -34.27 -2.84 7.36
N LYS A 29 -34.64 -2.43 8.57
CA LYS A 29 -33.80 -1.58 9.43
C LYS A 29 -32.53 -2.28 9.90
N ALA A 30 -32.59 -3.58 10.19
CA ALA A 30 -31.42 -4.36 10.58
C ALA A 30 -30.48 -4.56 9.39
N LEU A 31 -31.03 -4.72 8.19
CA LEU A 31 -30.24 -4.83 6.95
C LEU A 31 -29.54 -3.51 6.64
N ASP A 32 -30.22 -2.37 6.77
CA ASP A 32 -29.63 -1.03 6.61
C ASP A 32 -28.49 -0.80 7.59
N TRP A 33 -28.66 -1.18 8.83
CA TRP A 33 -27.62 -1.07 9.86
C TRP A 33 -26.40 -1.93 9.50
N THR A 34 -26.63 -3.16 9.04
CA THR A 34 -25.54 -4.07 8.63
C THR A 34 -24.77 -3.50 7.45
N ILE A 35 -25.44 -2.96 6.46
CA ILE A 35 -24.80 -2.31 5.30
C ILE A 35 -23.99 -1.11 5.74
N ALA A 36 -24.54 -0.25 6.61
CA ALA A 36 -23.84 0.91 7.13
C ALA A 36 -22.57 0.53 7.89
N VAL A 37 -22.62 -0.52 8.72
CA VAL A 37 -21.46 -1.04 9.46
C VAL A 37 -20.42 -1.60 8.49
N CYS A 38 -20.82 -2.38 7.48
CA CYS A 38 -19.92 -2.93 6.48
C CYS A 38 -19.21 -1.83 5.69
N VAL A 39 -19.94 -0.81 5.25
CA VAL A 39 -19.38 0.34 4.55
C VAL A 39 -18.39 1.09 5.44
N ALA A 40 -18.75 1.32 6.70
CA ALA A 40 -17.86 1.98 7.66
C ALA A 40 -16.56 1.19 7.87
N VAL A 41 -16.65 -0.13 8.02
CA VAL A 41 -15.48 -1.02 8.17
C VAL A 41 -14.60 -0.95 6.92
N ILE A 42 -15.19 -1.02 5.72
CA ILE A 42 -14.45 -0.92 4.45
C ILE A 42 -13.74 0.42 4.34
N LEU A 43 -14.41 1.51 4.69
CA LEU A 43 -13.81 2.85 4.66
C LEU A 43 -12.66 2.99 5.67
N ILE A 44 -12.79 2.38 6.86
CA ILE A 44 -11.72 2.39 7.87
C ILE A 44 -10.51 1.59 7.38
N VAL A 45 -10.73 0.38 6.83
CA VAL A 45 -9.65 -0.44 6.27
C VAL A 45 -8.97 0.29 5.11
N PHE A 46 -9.75 0.87 4.22
CA PHE A 46 -9.23 1.63 3.08
C PHE A 46 -8.41 2.85 3.54
N ALA A 47 -8.90 3.60 4.53
CA ALA A 47 -8.16 4.71 5.11
C ALA A 47 -6.86 4.26 5.80
N PHE A 48 -6.86 3.04 6.37
CA PHE A 48 -5.68 2.47 6.99
C PHE A 48 -4.64 2.07 5.93
N GLU A 49 -5.08 1.49 4.82
CA GLU A 49 -4.20 1.18 3.68
C GLU A 49 -3.60 2.43 3.05
N LEU A 50 -4.39 3.50 2.91
CA LEU A 50 -3.90 4.78 2.42
C LEU A 50 -2.86 5.42 3.36
N ARG A 51 -2.83 4.97 4.60
CA ARG A 51 -1.92 5.46 5.63
C ARG A 51 -0.69 4.56 5.79
N SER A 52 -0.49 3.62 4.88
CA SER A 52 0.72 2.79 4.88
C SER A 52 1.93 3.71 4.87
N PRO A 53 2.80 3.61 5.87
CA PRO A 53 3.95 4.51 5.99
C PRO A 53 5.00 4.31 4.89
N GLY A 54 4.76 3.36 3.99
CA GLY A 54 5.72 3.02 2.96
C GLY A 54 6.90 2.22 3.53
N PHE A 55 8.01 2.31 2.85
CA PHE A 55 9.26 1.68 3.26
C PHE A 55 10.16 2.68 3.96
N THR A 56 10.90 2.21 4.95
CA THR A 56 11.85 3.03 5.69
C THR A 56 13.22 2.96 5.02
N VAL A 57 13.75 4.12 4.66
CA VAL A 57 15.12 4.25 4.19
C VAL A 57 15.96 4.80 5.33
N THR A 58 16.88 3.99 5.81
CA THR A 58 17.81 4.36 6.89
C THR A 58 19.13 4.80 6.28
N PHE A 59 19.62 5.93 6.70
CA PHE A 59 20.91 6.45 6.26
C PHE A 59 21.94 6.21 7.36
N ASP A 60 22.92 5.35 7.06
CA ASP A 60 24.04 5.08 7.97
C ASP A 60 25.22 5.96 7.54
N SER A 61 25.53 6.97 8.34
CA SER A 61 26.62 7.90 8.05
C SER A 61 28.01 7.31 8.30
N ARG A 62 28.10 6.11 8.86
CA ARG A 62 29.36 5.40 9.13
C ARG A 62 30.39 6.25 9.88
N GLY A 63 29.94 6.86 10.96
CA GLY A 63 30.78 7.70 11.81
C GLY A 63 30.76 9.19 11.47
N GLY A 64 29.97 9.58 10.47
CA GLY A 64 29.68 10.98 10.20
C GLY A 64 28.54 11.53 11.03
N SER A 65 28.07 12.72 10.67
CA SER A 65 26.92 13.34 11.33
C SER A 65 25.64 12.53 11.13
N ASP A 66 24.72 12.59 12.06
CA ASP A 66 23.46 11.85 12.01
C ASP A 66 22.59 12.33 10.86
N VAL A 67 22.01 11.38 10.13
CA VAL A 67 21.06 11.64 9.06
C VAL A 67 19.73 10.97 9.42
N ALA A 68 18.66 11.73 9.34
CA ALA A 68 17.32 11.22 9.63
C ALA A 68 16.86 10.21 8.58
N SER A 69 16.23 9.13 9.02
CA SER A 69 15.60 8.17 8.11
C SER A 69 14.41 8.82 7.39
N GLN A 70 14.13 8.37 6.19
CA GLN A 70 13.01 8.82 5.39
C GLN A 70 12.03 7.68 5.13
N GLN A 71 10.79 8.02 4.90
CA GLN A 71 9.78 7.06 4.46
C GLN A 71 9.43 7.34 3.01
N GLN A 72 9.47 6.30 2.20
CA GLN A 72 9.20 6.38 0.76
C GLN A 72 8.13 5.37 0.38
N MET A 73 7.28 5.74 -0.55
CA MET A 73 6.30 4.83 -1.12
C MET A 73 6.94 3.92 -2.17
N TYR A 74 6.29 2.80 -2.44
CA TYR A 74 6.75 1.88 -3.47
C TYR A 74 6.92 2.57 -4.83
N GLY A 75 8.08 2.41 -5.42
CA GLY A 75 8.39 2.97 -6.74
C GLY A 75 8.69 4.46 -6.77
N GLU A 76 8.68 5.14 -5.61
CA GLU A 76 9.11 6.53 -5.54
C GLU A 76 10.63 6.64 -5.67
N GLU A 77 11.05 7.72 -6.27
CA GLU A 77 12.46 8.07 -6.37
C GLU A 77 12.96 8.60 -5.02
N LEU A 78 14.07 8.05 -4.54
CA LEU A 78 14.64 8.48 -3.27
C LEU A 78 15.31 9.85 -3.40
N GLU A 79 14.81 10.81 -2.65
CA GLU A 79 15.46 12.10 -2.52
C GLU A 79 16.62 11.99 -1.53
N LEU A 80 17.84 12.10 -2.03
CA LEU A 80 19.04 11.99 -1.20
C LEU A 80 19.15 13.19 -0.26
N PRO A 81 19.45 12.96 1.04
CA PRO A 81 19.62 14.05 2.01
C PRO A 81 20.91 14.82 1.75
N GLU A 82 21.07 15.94 2.47
CA GLU A 82 22.30 16.67 2.46
C GLU A 82 23.47 15.79 2.87
N PRO A 83 24.66 15.96 2.26
CA PRO A 83 25.83 15.16 2.60
C PRO A 83 26.18 15.31 4.09
N PRO A 84 26.35 14.19 4.83
CA PRO A 84 26.82 14.25 6.21
C PRO A 84 28.29 14.74 6.26
N THR A 85 28.71 15.11 7.43
CA THR A 85 30.08 15.57 7.66
C THR A 85 30.81 14.61 8.62
N ARG A 86 32.09 14.39 8.35
CA ARG A 86 32.96 13.60 9.21
C ARG A 86 34.34 14.24 9.26
N GLU A 87 34.83 14.53 10.46
CA GLU A 87 36.12 15.14 10.63
C GLU A 87 37.26 14.29 10.09
N GLY A 88 38.11 14.87 9.23
CA GLY A 88 39.20 14.18 8.59
C GLY A 88 38.84 13.37 7.36
N TYR A 89 37.58 13.44 6.91
CA TYR A 89 37.10 12.69 5.77
C TYR A 89 36.26 13.55 4.83
N THR A 90 36.24 13.17 3.56
CA THR A 90 35.38 13.76 2.52
C THR A 90 34.30 12.77 2.16
N PHE A 91 33.06 13.22 2.10
CA PHE A 91 31.92 12.41 1.66
C PHE A 91 32.01 12.10 0.17
N THR A 92 31.94 10.82 -0.19
CA THR A 92 32.05 10.38 -1.59
C THR A 92 30.71 10.02 -2.24
N GLY A 93 29.70 9.70 -1.44
CA GLY A 93 28.37 9.36 -1.92
C GLY A 93 27.68 8.35 -1.02
N TRP A 94 26.44 8.00 -1.41
CA TRP A 94 25.65 6.98 -0.75
C TRP A 94 25.77 5.65 -1.50
N TYR A 95 25.84 4.56 -0.75
CA TYR A 95 26.05 3.22 -1.27
C TYR A 95 25.00 2.24 -0.75
N LYS A 96 24.70 1.22 -1.54
CA LYS A 96 23.74 0.16 -1.19
C LYS A 96 24.30 -0.85 -0.19
N ASP A 97 25.62 -0.98 -0.14
CA ASP A 97 26.32 -1.98 0.66
C ASP A 97 27.25 -1.33 1.68
N TYR A 98 27.53 -2.06 2.74
CA TYR A 98 28.43 -1.58 3.78
C TYR A 98 29.87 -1.40 3.29
N ALA A 99 30.30 -2.19 2.32
CA ALA A 99 31.63 -2.10 1.73
C ALA A 99 31.81 -0.89 0.78
N CYS A 100 30.71 -0.18 0.48
CA CYS A 100 30.70 0.96 -0.43
C CYS A 100 31.23 0.63 -1.84
N GLU A 101 30.86 -0.53 -2.34
CA GLU A 101 31.20 -0.98 -3.69
C GLU A 101 30.09 -0.70 -4.70
N LEU A 102 28.83 -0.65 -4.24
CA LEU A 102 27.63 -0.47 -5.05
C LEU A 102 27.01 0.89 -4.78
N PRO A 103 27.32 1.93 -5.59
CA PRO A 103 26.72 3.24 -5.36
C PRO A 103 25.22 3.23 -5.57
N TRP A 104 24.51 4.03 -4.80
CA TRP A 104 23.08 4.25 -4.98
C TRP A 104 22.84 5.11 -6.23
N ASP A 105 22.00 4.62 -7.14
CA ASP A 105 21.60 5.35 -8.33
C ASP A 105 20.12 5.74 -8.20
N ALA A 106 19.86 7.01 -7.98
CA ALA A 106 18.51 7.53 -7.83
C ALA A 106 17.64 7.33 -9.07
N GLN A 107 18.23 7.15 -10.24
CA GLN A 107 17.48 6.97 -11.48
C GLN A 107 17.07 5.53 -11.74
N THR A 108 17.88 4.57 -11.32
CA THR A 108 17.63 3.15 -11.57
C THR A 108 17.18 2.37 -10.34
N ASP A 109 17.57 2.82 -9.15
CA ASP A 109 17.24 2.16 -7.90
C ASP A 109 15.92 2.68 -7.35
N GLN A 110 14.98 1.76 -7.14
CA GLN A 110 13.67 2.06 -6.59
C GLN A 110 13.53 1.45 -5.19
N ILE A 111 12.72 2.08 -4.37
CA ILE A 111 12.42 1.57 -3.03
C ILE A 111 11.30 0.55 -3.13
N GLU A 112 11.65 -0.72 -2.89
CA GLU A 112 10.71 -1.85 -2.91
C GLU A 112 10.59 -2.54 -1.55
N THR A 113 11.48 -2.19 -0.62
CA THR A 113 11.55 -2.76 0.72
C THR A 113 12.30 -1.78 1.64
N ASP A 114 12.27 -2.03 2.93
CA ASP A 114 13.12 -1.30 3.86
C ASP A 114 14.58 -1.48 3.47
N VAL A 115 15.30 -0.39 3.37
CA VAL A 115 16.69 -0.39 2.92
C VAL A 115 17.56 0.49 3.80
N THR A 116 18.81 0.10 3.96
CA THR A 116 19.84 0.93 4.59
C THR A 116 20.85 1.38 3.55
N VAL A 117 21.08 2.66 3.49
CA VAL A 117 22.05 3.29 2.59
C VAL A 117 23.23 3.77 3.40
N TYR A 118 24.45 3.50 2.93
CA TYR A 118 25.68 3.76 3.66
C TYR A 118 26.45 4.92 3.06
N ALA A 119 26.98 5.79 3.92
CA ALA A 119 27.82 6.89 3.46
C ALA A 119 29.25 6.39 3.16
N GLY A 120 29.78 6.80 2.02
CA GLY A 120 31.17 6.56 1.65
C GLY A 120 32.08 7.72 2.11
N TRP A 121 33.24 7.40 2.56
CA TRP A 121 34.21 8.37 3.06
C TRP A 121 35.59 8.14 2.46
N GLU A 122 36.25 9.23 2.12
CA GLU A 122 37.64 9.26 1.71
C GLU A 122 38.45 10.09 2.70
N LYS A 123 39.54 9.53 3.17
CA LYS A 123 40.41 10.22 4.12
C LYS A 123 41.10 11.40 3.45
N ILE A 124 41.03 12.54 4.11
CA ILE A 124 41.75 13.75 3.71
C ILE A 124 43.21 13.59 4.13
N GLU A 125 44.10 13.70 3.17
CA GLU A 125 45.54 13.73 3.45
C GLU A 125 46.03 15.14 3.80
#